data_2a23b1bed030e8a4dae08a7aba3e04fb
#
_entry.id   2a23b1bed030e8a4dae08a7aba3e04fb
#
_cell.length_a   1.000
_cell.length_b   1.000
_cell.length_c   1.000
_cell.angle_alpha   90.00
_cell.angle_beta   90.00
_cell.angle_gamma   90.00
#
_symmetry.space_group_name_H-M   'P 1'
#
loop_
_entity.id
_entity.type
_entity.pdbx_description
1 polymer ?
#
loop_
_entity_poly.entity_id
_entity_poly.type
_entity_poly.pdbx_seq_one_letter_code
_entity_poly.pdbx_strand_id
1 'polypeptide(L)'
;MKKLSLIILLTICQFSFCAAQTVTRTRHQAALTTDQVTTGSVTIRKPEYICISTDGDKEQLIMDGTKFTMSMGGKKHVTDSKKNKQFATFHEVLKAVINGQDIPATDDVTITTQNGQKTITITPEKKKRQMFTSFVLVVDAKTSAMRQLRMNERAGNYINYDIK
;
A
#
# COMPACT_ATOMS: atom_id res chain seq x y z
N MET A 1 -49.39 16.67 -36.49
CA MET A 1 -48.72 15.40 -36.13
C MET A 1 -47.41 15.74 -35.45
N LYS A 2 -47.35 15.62 -34.12
CA LYS A 2 -46.18 15.96 -33.30
C LYS A 2 -45.31 14.70 -33.16
N LYS A 3 -44.08 14.73 -33.71
CA LYS A 3 -43.12 13.65 -33.56
C LYS A 3 -42.50 13.75 -32.16
N LEU A 4 -42.80 12.78 -31.30
CA LEU A 4 -42.22 12.63 -29.97
C LEU A 4 -40.87 11.96 -30.14
N SER A 5 -39.77 12.72 -30.03
CA SER A 5 -38.41 12.17 -29.99
C SER A 5 -38.16 11.62 -28.60
N LEU A 6 -38.16 10.32 -28.47
CA LEU A 6 -37.77 9.58 -27.26
C LEU A 6 -36.25 9.57 -27.18
N ILE A 7 -35.68 10.48 -26.38
CA ILE A 7 -34.22 10.44 -26.04
C ILE A 7 -34.06 9.42 -24.94
N ILE A 8 -33.59 8.23 -25.29
CA ILE A 8 -33.15 7.23 -24.34
C ILE A 8 -31.77 7.68 -23.80
N LEU A 9 -31.78 8.28 -22.62
CA LEU A 9 -30.57 8.60 -21.89
C LEU A 9 -29.98 7.29 -21.34
N LEU A 10 -29.00 6.70 -22.08
CA LEU A 10 -28.27 5.52 -21.65
C LEU A 10 -27.28 5.97 -20.55
N THR A 11 -27.72 5.92 -19.31
CA THR A 11 -26.84 6.12 -18.15
C THR A 11 -25.93 4.90 -18.07
N ILE A 12 -24.74 5.00 -18.66
CA ILE A 12 -23.69 4.01 -18.49
C ILE A 12 -23.19 4.14 -17.05
N CYS A 13 -23.76 3.31 -16.17
CA CYS A 13 -23.21 3.07 -14.85
C CYS A 13 -21.82 2.45 -15.03
N GLN A 14 -20.79 3.28 -14.99
CA GLN A 14 -19.40 2.79 -14.90
C GLN A 14 -19.23 2.12 -13.54
N PHE A 15 -19.56 0.85 -13.46
CA PHE A 15 -19.11 0.00 -12.37
C PHE A 15 -17.59 -0.09 -12.50
N SER A 16 -16.89 0.73 -11.72
CA SER A 16 -15.45 0.54 -11.49
C SER A 16 -15.31 -0.81 -10.77
N PHE A 17 -15.11 -1.86 -11.55
CA PHE A 17 -14.69 -3.15 -11.03
C PHE A 17 -13.33 -2.93 -10.37
N CYS A 18 -13.32 -2.80 -9.04
CA CYS A 18 -12.12 -2.89 -8.26
C CYS A 18 -11.72 -4.38 -8.26
N ALA A 19 -10.94 -4.78 -9.27
CA ALA A 19 -10.42 -6.13 -9.31
C ALA A 19 -9.50 -6.32 -8.11
N ALA A 20 -9.83 -7.25 -7.23
CA ALA A 20 -8.94 -7.66 -6.16
C ALA A 20 -7.72 -8.30 -6.80
N GLN A 21 -6.55 -7.70 -6.58
CA GLN A 21 -5.28 -8.25 -7.05
C GLN A 21 -4.79 -9.31 -6.06
N THR A 22 -4.05 -10.30 -6.54
CA THR A 22 -3.42 -11.29 -5.67
C THR A 22 -2.17 -10.71 -5.03
N VAL A 23 -1.89 -11.13 -3.80
CA VAL A 23 -0.70 -10.72 -3.07
C VAL A 23 0.00 -11.94 -2.49
N THR A 24 1.33 -11.93 -2.54
CA THR A 24 2.18 -12.86 -1.79
C THR A 24 2.90 -12.07 -0.71
N ARG A 25 2.68 -12.44 0.54
CA ARG A 25 3.37 -11.87 1.69
C ARG A 25 4.53 -12.77 2.09
N THR A 26 5.70 -12.17 2.24
CA THR A 26 6.89 -12.81 2.81
C THR A 26 7.26 -12.11 4.10
N ARG A 27 7.34 -12.82 5.21
CA ARG A 27 7.88 -12.33 6.46
C ARG A 27 9.23 -12.97 6.71
N HIS A 28 10.25 -12.14 6.68
CA HIS A 28 11.63 -12.51 7.03
C HIS A 28 11.93 -12.15 8.49
N GLN A 29 12.48 -13.10 9.21
CA GLN A 29 13.00 -12.89 10.56
C GLN A 29 14.44 -13.39 10.58
N ALA A 30 15.41 -12.49 10.79
CA ALA A 30 16.85 -12.81 10.72
C ALA A 30 17.28 -13.94 11.68
N ALA A 31 16.50 -14.19 12.74
CA ALA A 31 16.73 -15.29 13.68
C ALA A 31 16.20 -16.65 13.20
N LEU A 32 15.42 -16.69 12.09
CA LEU A 32 14.85 -17.91 11.53
C LEU A 32 15.56 -18.30 10.24
N THR A 33 15.67 -19.60 9.99
CA THR A 33 16.30 -20.13 8.77
C THR A 33 15.40 -20.10 7.55
N THR A 34 14.09 -19.93 7.74
CA THR A 34 13.09 -19.94 6.67
C THR A 34 12.13 -18.77 6.79
N ASP A 35 11.77 -18.20 5.65
CA ASP A 35 10.76 -17.16 5.56
C ASP A 35 9.35 -17.73 5.69
N GLN A 36 8.47 -17.00 6.33
CA GLN A 36 7.04 -17.31 6.34
C GLN A 36 6.38 -16.69 5.11
N VAL A 37 5.80 -17.51 4.26
CA VAL A 37 5.13 -17.07 3.03
C VAL A 37 3.64 -17.39 3.11
N THR A 38 2.81 -16.39 2.88
CA THR A 38 1.34 -16.51 2.82
C THR A 38 0.82 -15.79 1.59
N THR A 39 -0.34 -16.18 1.10
CA THR A 39 -1.02 -15.56 -0.04
C THR A 39 -2.32 -14.92 0.39
N GLY A 40 -2.83 -14.03 -0.44
CA GLY A 40 -4.09 -13.34 -0.16
C GLY A 40 -4.48 -12.38 -1.28
N SER A 41 -5.16 -11.31 -0.90
CA SER A 41 -5.68 -10.30 -1.81
C SER A 41 -5.32 -8.89 -1.36
N VAL A 42 -5.27 -7.97 -2.32
CA VAL A 42 -5.19 -6.54 -2.07
C VAL A 42 -6.35 -5.83 -2.73
N THR A 43 -6.97 -4.92 -2.01
CA THR A 43 -7.99 -4.01 -2.49
C THR A 43 -7.49 -2.59 -2.35
N ILE A 44 -7.46 -1.84 -3.45
CA ILE A 44 -7.06 -0.42 -3.48
C ILE A 44 -8.25 0.40 -3.97
N ARG A 45 -8.60 1.45 -3.23
CA ARG A 45 -9.67 2.39 -3.60
C ARG A 45 -9.20 3.83 -3.40
N LYS A 46 -9.44 4.67 -4.39
CA LYS A 46 -9.18 6.11 -4.27
C LYS A 46 -10.11 6.74 -3.23
N PRO A 47 -9.70 7.81 -2.56
CA PRO A 47 -8.39 8.46 -2.73
C PRO A 47 -7.27 7.85 -1.87
N GLU A 48 -7.56 7.12 -0.81
CA GLU A 48 -6.54 6.75 0.19
C GLU A 48 -6.89 5.49 1.00
N TYR A 49 -7.44 4.48 0.30
CA TYR A 49 -7.74 3.20 0.92
C TYR A 49 -6.92 2.07 0.30
N ILE A 50 -6.26 1.29 1.14
CA ILE A 50 -5.66 0.00 0.79
C ILE A 50 -5.94 -1.01 1.90
N CYS A 51 -6.34 -2.21 1.50
CA CYS A 51 -6.46 -3.36 2.38
C CYS A 51 -5.70 -4.53 1.76
N ILE A 52 -4.68 -5.00 2.45
CA ILE A 52 -3.96 -6.24 2.12
C ILE A 52 -4.39 -7.26 3.17
N SER A 53 -4.93 -8.39 2.72
CA SER A 53 -5.38 -9.47 3.58
C SER A 53 -4.71 -10.78 3.17
N THR A 54 -4.12 -11.48 4.11
CA THR A 54 -3.38 -12.73 3.89
C THR A 54 -3.72 -13.76 4.95
N ASP A 55 -3.35 -15.02 4.74
CA ASP A 55 -3.61 -16.15 5.64
C ASP A 55 -5.09 -16.32 5.99
N GLY A 56 -5.97 -16.26 4.98
CA GLY A 56 -7.42 -16.38 5.19
C GLY A 56 -7.97 -15.29 6.12
N ASP A 57 -7.54 -14.04 5.91
CA ASP A 57 -7.94 -12.84 6.65
C ASP A 57 -7.44 -12.75 8.11
N LYS A 58 -6.61 -13.69 8.56
CA LYS A 58 -6.00 -13.64 9.90
C LYS A 58 -4.96 -12.52 10.02
N GLU A 59 -4.37 -12.12 8.89
CA GLU A 59 -3.40 -11.04 8.83
C GLU A 59 -3.87 -9.96 7.87
N GLN A 60 -3.90 -8.74 8.35
CA GLN A 60 -4.39 -7.60 7.58
C GLN A 60 -3.51 -6.37 7.78
N LEU A 61 -3.28 -5.66 6.67
CA LEU A 61 -2.71 -4.34 6.63
C LEU A 61 -3.72 -3.41 5.98
N ILE A 62 -4.24 -2.46 6.73
CA ILE A 62 -5.28 -1.54 6.24
C ILE A 62 -4.80 -0.10 6.44
N MET A 63 -4.81 0.69 5.37
CA MET A 63 -4.81 2.15 5.44
C MET A 63 -6.20 2.63 5.02
N ASP A 64 -6.84 3.41 5.88
CA ASP A 64 -8.13 4.03 5.63
C ASP A 64 -8.06 5.48 6.09
N GLY A 65 -7.91 6.39 5.14
CA GLY A 65 -7.53 7.76 5.42
C GLY A 65 -6.23 7.81 6.22
N THR A 66 -6.21 8.56 7.31
CA THR A 66 -5.02 8.70 8.17
C THR A 66 -4.77 7.52 9.10
N LYS A 67 -5.70 6.57 9.18
CA LYS A 67 -5.58 5.41 10.06
C LYS A 67 -4.85 4.27 9.37
N PHE A 68 -3.86 3.74 10.05
CA PHE A 68 -3.09 2.59 9.63
C PHE A 68 -3.29 1.46 10.65
N THR A 69 -3.84 0.35 10.21
CA THR A 69 -4.12 -0.83 11.04
C THR A 69 -3.32 -2.01 10.57
N MET A 70 -2.63 -2.67 11.47
CA MET A 70 -1.96 -3.94 11.22
C MET A 70 -2.46 -4.98 12.21
N SER A 71 -3.02 -6.07 11.69
CA SER A 71 -3.44 -7.25 12.46
C SER A 71 -2.53 -8.40 12.09
N MET A 72 -1.87 -9.01 13.07
CA MET A 72 -0.93 -10.09 12.86
C MET A 72 -0.76 -10.94 14.13
N GLY A 73 -0.82 -12.27 14.02
CA GLY A 73 -0.65 -13.17 15.15
C GLY A 73 -1.66 -12.91 16.28
N GLY A 74 -2.90 -12.57 15.94
CA GLY A 74 -3.97 -12.25 16.91
C GLY A 74 -3.84 -10.88 17.58
N LYS A 75 -2.80 -10.10 17.25
CA LYS A 75 -2.60 -8.74 17.79
C LYS A 75 -2.98 -7.69 16.75
N LYS A 76 -3.66 -6.64 17.20
CA LYS A 76 -4.06 -5.50 16.36
C LYS A 76 -3.36 -4.24 16.83
N HIS A 77 -2.65 -3.59 15.92
CA HIS A 77 -2.01 -2.30 16.13
C HIS A 77 -2.69 -1.25 15.24
N VAL A 78 -3.09 -0.14 15.84
CA VAL A 78 -3.70 0.98 15.12
C VAL A 78 -2.85 2.21 15.35
N THR A 79 -2.51 2.90 14.26
CA THR A 79 -1.74 4.13 14.27
C THR A 79 -2.47 5.18 13.43
N ASP A 80 -2.38 6.44 13.84
CA ASP A 80 -2.87 7.59 13.06
C ASP A 80 -1.66 8.38 12.55
N SER A 81 -1.56 8.54 11.22
CA SER A 81 -0.45 9.25 10.58
C SER A 81 -0.33 10.71 11.02
N LYS A 82 -1.45 11.35 11.41
CA LYS A 82 -1.45 12.72 11.97
C LYS A 82 -0.76 12.82 13.33
N LYS A 83 -0.78 11.74 14.10
CA LYS A 83 -0.21 11.67 15.45
C LYS A 83 1.16 11.01 15.49
N ASN A 84 1.48 10.21 14.46
CA ASN A 84 2.73 9.47 14.39
C ASN A 84 3.52 9.87 13.14
N LYS A 85 4.53 10.72 13.32
CA LYS A 85 5.39 11.23 12.23
C LYS A 85 6.06 10.12 11.40
N GLN A 86 6.31 8.95 11.97
CA GLN A 86 6.86 7.81 11.25
C GLN A 86 5.97 7.37 10.07
N PHE A 87 4.66 7.51 10.23
CA PHE A 87 3.68 7.13 9.23
C PHE A 87 3.18 8.31 8.38
N ALA A 88 3.51 9.54 8.74
CA ALA A 88 3.02 10.72 8.02
C ALA A 88 3.50 10.73 6.56
N THR A 89 4.81 10.67 6.33
CA THR A 89 5.37 10.64 4.97
C THR A 89 4.95 9.37 4.23
N PHE A 90 4.93 8.22 4.90
CA PHE A 90 4.46 6.97 4.29
C PHE A 90 3.01 7.10 3.80
N HIS A 91 2.12 7.70 4.60
CA HIS A 91 0.73 7.94 4.21
C HIS A 91 0.62 8.84 2.97
N GLU A 92 1.33 9.99 2.96
CA GLU A 92 1.29 10.92 1.83
C GLU A 92 1.85 10.29 0.54
N VAL A 93 2.95 9.55 0.63
CA VAL A 93 3.53 8.83 -0.52
C VAL A 93 2.57 7.74 -1.03
N LEU A 94 2.00 6.93 -0.13
CA LEU A 94 1.07 5.87 -0.53
C LEU A 94 -0.20 6.45 -1.17
N LYS A 95 -0.73 7.55 -0.64
CA LYS A 95 -1.85 8.29 -1.22
C LYS A 95 -1.53 8.81 -2.61
N ALA A 96 -0.34 9.40 -2.82
CA ALA A 96 0.12 9.87 -4.13
C ALA A 96 0.20 8.71 -5.13
N VAL A 97 0.76 7.56 -4.73
CA VAL A 97 0.82 6.33 -5.56
C VAL A 97 -0.58 5.84 -5.94
N ILE A 98 -1.51 5.74 -4.99
CA ILE A 98 -2.89 5.29 -5.24
C ILE A 98 -3.62 6.20 -6.24
N ASN A 99 -3.33 7.50 -6.21
CA ASN A 99 -3.97 8.47 -7.10
C ASN A 99 -3.22 8.70 -8.42
N GLY A 100 -2.02 8.11 -8.59
CA GLY A 100 -1.16 8.37 -9.75
C GLY A 100 -0.64 9.81 -9.78
N GLN A 101 -0.44 10.42 -8.61
CA GLN A 101 0.08 11.77 -8.43
C GLN A 101 1.60 11.78 -8.25
N ASP A 102 2.19 12.95 -8.37
CA ASP A 102 3.61 13.13 -8.08
C ASP A 102 3.92 12.84 -6.60
N ILE A 103 5.03 12.15 -6.38
CA ILE A 103 5.48 11.80 -5.04
C ILE A 103 6.03 13.07 -4.36
N PRO A 104 5.62 13.37 -3.12
CA PRO A 104 6.14 14.50 -2.38
C PRO A 104 7.67 14.43 -2.24
N ALA A 105 8.35 15.51 -2.60
CA ALA A 105 9.80 15.64 -2.41
C ALA A 105 10.09 16.07 -0.96
N THR A 106 10.55 15.14 -0.14
CA THR A 106 10.95 15.37 1.26
C THR A 106 12.29 14.69 1.53
N ASP A 107 13.01 15.13 2.55
CA ASP A 107 14.36 14.65 2.87
C ASP A 107 14.39 13.15 3.25
N ASP A 108 13.26 12.61 3.67
CA ASP A 108 13.10 11.21 4.04
C ASP A 108 12.63 10.31 2.87
N VAL A 109 12.47 10.87 1.66
CA VAL A 109 12.02 10.12 0.46
C VAL A 109 13.13 10.10 -0.60
N THR A 110 13.48 8.89 -1.02
CA THR A 110 14.40 8.68 -2.15
C THR A 110 13.68 7.92 -3.27
N ILE A 111 13.81 8.38 -4.50
CA ILE A 111 13.18 7.77 -5.68
C ILE A 111 14.27 7.37 -6.68
N THR A 112 14.23 6.13 -7.11
CA THR A 112 15.05 5.61 -8.20
C THR A 112 14.17 5.00 -9.28
N THR A 113 14.54 5.17 -10.55
CA THR A 113 13.81 4.57 -11.67
C THR A 113 14.77 3.70 -12.47
N GLN A 114 14.43 2.42 -12.60
CA GLN A 114 15.22 1.46 -13.34
C GLN A 114 14.30 0.40 -13.96
N ASN A 115 14.59 -0.01 -15.20
CA ASN A 115 13.86 -1.08 -15.91
C ASN A 115 12.33 -0.90 -15.93
N GLY A 116 11.86 0.34 -16.09
CA GLY A 116 10.43 0.65 -16.12
C GLY A 116 9.71 0.57 -14.77
N GLN A 117 10.46 0.42 -13.67
CA GLN A 117 9.97 0.47 -12.30
C GLN A 117 10.50 1.69 -11.57
N LYS A 118 9.66 2.28 -10.74
CA LYS A 118 10.01 3.35 -9.81
C LYS A 118 10.03 2.77 -8.40
N THR A 119 11.20 2.81 -7.76
CA THR A 119 11.37 2.41 -6.36
C THR A 119 11.38 3.66 -5.49
N ILE A 120 10.49 3.72 -4.53
CA ILE A 120 10.30 4.83 -3.59
C ILE A 120 10.66 4.31 -2.21
N THR A 121 11.73 4.83 -1.63
CA THR A 121 12.19 4.47 -0.29
C THR A 121 11.89 5.63 0.65
N ILE A 122 11.18 5.33 1.73
CA ILE A 122 10.84 6.28 2.80
C ILE A 122 11.61 5.86 4.04
N THR A 123 12.49 6.74 4.54
CA THR A 123 13.31 6.49 5.72
C THR A 123 12.95 7.48 6.81
N PRO A 124 11.98 7.17 7.68
CA PRO A 124 11.56 8.08 8.74
C PRO A 124 12.71 8.41 9.70
N GLU A 125 12.64 9.58 10.32
CA GLU A 125 13.59 9.97 11.36
C GLU A 125 13.72 8.89 12.44
N LYS A 126 14.95 8.54 12.79
CA LYS A 126 15.25 7.48 13.76
C LYS A 126 14.74 7.83 15.16
N LYS A 127 13.90 6.96 15.72
CA LYS A 127 13.41 7.06 17.12
C LYS A 127 13.67 5.78 17.88
N LYS A 128 13.85 5.89 19.22
CA LYS A 128 14.18 4.73 20.08
C LYS A 128 13.15 3.60 20.02
N ARG A 129 11.87 3.89 19.78
CA ARG A 129 10.76 2.92 19.79
C ARG A 129 10.01 2.83 18.46
N GLN A 130 10.69 3.03 17.32
CA GLN A 130 10.01 2.87 16.04
C GLN A 130 9.90 1.38 15.66
N MET A 131 8.77 1.00 15.09
CA MET A 131 8.49 -0.36 14.62
C MET A 131 9.24 -0.61 13.30
N PHE A 132 9.14 0.31 12.34
CA PHE A 132 9.76 0.19 11.04
C PHE A 132 10.91 1.19 10.87
N THR A 133 11.98 0.74 10.21
CA THR A 133 13.16 1.55 9.88
C THR A 133 13.03 2.22 8.53
N SER A 134 12.32 1.59 7.59
CA SER A 134 11.97 2.18 6.30
C SER A 134 10.78 1.47 5.65
N PHE A 135 10.17 2.14 4.67
CA PHE A 135 9.17 1.58 3.78
C PHE A 135 9.69 1.68 2.36
N VAL A 136 9.48 0.64 1.57
CA VAL A 136 9.85 0.61 0.15
C VAL A 136 8.63 0.27 -0.68
N LEU A 137 8.28 1.14 -1.61
CA LEU A 137 7.23 0.93 -2.59
C LEU A 137 7.87 0.74 -3.96
N VAL A 138 7.48 -0.29 -4.69
CA VAL A 138 7.82 -0.46 -6.11
C VAL A 138 6.55 -0.29 -6.92
N VAL A 139 6.59 0.63 -7.87
CA VAL A 139 5.48 0.93 -8.76
C VAL A 139 5.92 0.84 -10.22
N ASP A 140 5.02 0.46 -11.08
CA ASP A 140 5.21 0.54 -12.52
C ASP A 140 5.35 2.02 -12.93
N ALA A 141 6.42 2.38 -13.62
CA ALA A 141 6.72 3.77 -13.95
C ALA A 141 5.73 4.41 -14.94
N LYS A 142 5.02 3.59 -15.75
CA LYS A 142 4.05 4.07 -16.75
C LYS A 142 2.64 4.14 -16.19
N THR A 143 2.23 3.13 -15.42
CA THR A 143 0.85 2.99 -14.96
C THR A 143 0.63 3.43 -13.51
N SER A 144 1.71 3.66 -12.75
CA SER A 144 1.71 3.89 -11.31
C SER A 144 1.09 2.74 -10.49
N ALA A 145 0.91 1.57 -11.12
CA ALA A 145 0.40 0.40 -10.43
C ALA A 145 1.42 -0.08 -9.38
N MET A 146 0.96 -0.24 -8.14
CA MET A 146 1.81 -0.76 -7.07
C MET A 146 2.11 -2.25 -7.30
N ARG A 147 3.39 -2.60 -7.27
CA ARG A 147 3.89 -3.96 -7.46
C ARG A 147 4.43 -4.57 -6.18
N GLN A 148 4.92 -3.74 -5.28
CA GLN A 148 5.50 -4.21 -4.02
C GLN A 148 5.33 -3.16 -2.94
N LEU A 149 5.09 -3.62 -1.73
CA LEU A 149 5.23 -2.87 -0.49
C LEU A 149 6.11 -3.66 0.46
N ARG A 150 7.23 -3.10 0.88
CA ARG A 150 8.12 -3.69 1.87
C ARG A 150 8.25 -2.78 3.08
N MET A 151 8.11 -3.35 4.26
CA MET A 151 8.28 -2.67 5.54
C MET A 151 9.48 -3.29 6.25
N ASN A 152 10.58 -2.55 6.35
CA ASN A 152 11.78 -2.99 7.03
C ASN A 152 11.67 -2.71 8.53
N GLU A 153 11.95 -3.73 9.33
CA GLU A 153 12.01 -3.67 10.78
C GLU A 153 13.48 -3.57 11.23
N ARG A 154 13.70 -3.59 12.53
CA ARG A 154 15.06 -3.66 13.10
C ARG A 154 15.68 -5.05 12.92
N ALA A 155 16.99 -5.12 13.09
CA ALA A 155 17.77 -6.37 13.06
C ALA A 155 17.63 -7.15 11.73
N GLY A 156 17.40 -6.47 10.62
CA GLY A 156 17.27 -7.09 9.30
C GLY A 156 15.95 -7.78 9.01
N ASN A 157 14.99 -7.73 9.94
CA ASN A 157 13.66 -8.27 9.71
C ASN A 157 12.88 -7.41 8.71
N TYR A 158 11.95 -8.03 7.99
CA TYR A 158 11.04 -7.30 7.09
C TYR A 158 9.75 -8.06 6.81
N ILE A 159 8.77 -7.30 6.36
CA ILE A 159 7.53 -7.81 5.77
C ILE A 159 7.46 -7.30 4.34
N ASN A 160 7.31 -8.18 3.37
CA ASN A 160 7.20 -7.86 1.96
C ASN A 160 5.87 -8.34 1.40
N TYR A 161 5.20 -7.51 0.62
CA TYR A 161 3.98 -7.80 -0.11
C TYR A 161 4.25 -7.63 -1.60
N ASP A 162 4.28 -8.72 -2.35
CA ASP A 162 4.38 -8.73 -3.82
C ASP A 162 2.98 -8.80 -4.41
N ILE A 163 2.61 -7.81 -5.23
CA ILE A 163 1.27 -7.61 -5.80
C ILE A 163 1.28 -7.97 -7.29
N LYS A 164 0.35 -8.84 -7.70
CA LYS A 164 0.24 -9.36 -9.07
C LYS A 164 -1.12 -9.04 -9.68
#